data_cb95443b79f7736807e4e39187d801d9
#
_entry.id   cb95443b79f7736807e4e39187d801d9
#
_cell.length_a   1.000
_cell.length_b   1.000
_cell.length_c   1.000
_cell.angle_alpha   90.00
_cell.angle_beta   90.00
_cell.angle_gamma   90.00
#
_symmetry.space_group_name_H-M   'P 1'
#
loop_
_entity.id
_entity.type
_entity.pdbx_description
1 polymer ?
#
loop_
_entity_poly.entity_id
_entity_poly.type
_entity_poly.pdbx_seq_one_letter_code
_entity_poly.pdbx_strand_id
1 'polypeptide(L)'
;MQYLCLHPLGPAAEMLRHNLGPAGNPDDVLLNLWTALIDLDDLRQVDFKDCVKYGLTPDELVGDDYVPTRALADDVRGSGAVGMIVPSAALPGTYNLILFGVRVLNPFLSQPLTPEEIPTGHLTDGARSPAEVVSNVRWFGAPHKALEQWKTTGSYDLFDDPMATRR
;
A
#
# COMPACT_ATOMS: atom_id res chain seq x y z
N MET A 1 10.73 8.84 4.85
CA MET A 1 9.80 7.68 4.75
C MET A 1 9.22 7.69 3.36
N GLN A 2 9.17 6.53 2.69
CA GLN A 2 8.62 6.38 1.34
C GLN A 2 7.53 5.30 1.36
N TYR A 3 6.38 5.58 0.74
CA TYR A 3 5.24 4.68 0.64
C TYR A 3 5.17 4.08 -0.76
N LEU A 4 5.02 2.79 -0.83
CA LEU A 4 4.93 2.00 -2.06
C LEU A 4 3.78 1.00 -1.91
N CYS A 5 3.22 0.55 -3.02
CA CYS A 5 2.21 -0.51 -3.03
C CYS A 5 2.83 -1.78 -3.63
N LEU A 6 2.59 -2.92 -3.02
CA LEU A 6 3.07 -4.21 -3.55
C LEU A 6 2.21 -4.73 -4.70
N HIS A 7 1.02 -4.17 -4.88
CA HIS A 7 0.11 -4.51 -5.97
C HIS A 7 0.05 -3.37 -6.99
N PRO A 8 0.09 -3.64 -8.31
CA PRO A 8 0.13 -2.59 -9.34
C PRO A 8 -1.10 -1.69 -9.35
N LEU A 9 -2.25 -2.15 -8.87
CA LEU A 9 -3.48 -1.36 -8.73
C LEU A 9 -3.55 -0.56 -7.42
N GLY A 10 -2.67 -0.84 -6.45
CA GLY A 10 -2.64 -0.15 -5.16
C GLY A 10 -2.49 1.36 -5.26
N PRO A 11 -1.56 1.89 -6.06
CA PRO A 11 -1.39 3.35 -6.23
C PRO A 11 -2.65 4.05 -6.74
N ALA A 12 -3.40 3.41 -7.66
CA ALA A 12 -4.67 3.95 -8.14
C ALA A 12 -5.72 4.01 -7.02
N ALA A 13 -5.82 2.95 -6.21
CA ALA A 13 -6.74 2.93 -5.06
C ALA A 13 -6.39 4.01 -4.03
N GLU A 14 -5.11 4.20 -3.71
CA GLU A 14 -4.66 5.26 -2.79
C GLU A 14 -4.98 6.65 -3.34
N MET A 15 -4.72 6.88 -4.63
CA MET A 15 -5.02 8.16 -5.26
C MET A 15 -6.53 8.47 -5.29
N LEU A 16 -7.36 7.49 -5.64
CA LEU A 16 -8.80 7.66 -5.60
C LEU A 16 -9.29 7.97 -4.19
N ARG A 17 -8.88 7.16 -3.21
CA ARG A 17 -9.30 7.34 -1.81
C ARG A 17 -8.95 8.71 -1.25
N HIS A 18 -7.74 9.22 -1.55
CA HIS A 18 -7.24 10.47 -0.98
C HIS A 18 -7.65 11.73 -1.73
N ASN A 19 -7.90 11.64 -3.03
CA ASN A 19 -8.12 12.83 -3.85
C ASN A 19 -9.56 12.93 -4.37
N LEU A 20 -10.33 11.88 -4.25
CA LEU A 20 -11.67 11.85 -4.82
C LEU A 20 -12.72 11.51 -3.76
N GLY A 21 -13.48 11.06 -3.47
CA GLY A 21 -14.50 10.56 -2.58
C GLY A 21 -15.47 9.68 -3.37
N PRO A 22 -16.38 9.00 -2.70
CA PRO A 22 -17.26 8.04 -3.33
C PRO A 22 -18.20 8.64 -4.38
N ALA A 23 -18.43 9.95 -4.34
CA ALA A 23 -19.28 10.67 -5.31
C ALA A 23 -18.48 11.35 -6.44
N GLY A 24 -17.16 11.28 -6.41
CA GLY A 24 -16.31 11.86 -7.43
C GLY A 24 -16.27 11.03 -8.70
N ASN A 25 -15.86 11.65 -9.80
CA ASN A 25 -15.67 10.97 -11.07
C ASN A 25 -14.26 10.40 -11.17
N PRO A 26 -14.08 9.06 -11.21
CA PRO A 26 -12.75 8.45 -11.32
C PRO A 26 -11.95 8.87 -12.56
N ASP A 27 -12.64 9.30 -13.62
CA ASP A 27 -12.01 9.80 -14.85
C ASP A 27 -11.27 11.12 -14.68
N ASP A 28 -11.52 11.85 -13.57
CA ASP A 28 -10.82 13.08 -13.25
C ASP A 28 -9.42 12.82 -12.65
N VAL A 29 -9.10 11.57 -12.32
CA VAL A 29 -7.81 11.16 -11.76
C VAL A 29 -6.97 10.47 -12.83
N LEU A 30 -5.94 11.17 -13.30
CA LEU A 30 -4.93 10.61 -14.20
C LEU A 30 -3.68 10.20 -13.41
N LEU A 31 -3.13 9.05 -13.73
CA LEU A 31 -2.03 8.41 -13.00
C LEU A 31 -0.81 8.21 -13.88
N ASN A 32 0.35 8.51 -13.31
CA ASN A 32 1.63 8.02 -13.79
C ASN A 32 2.08 6.90 -12.85
N LEU A 33 2.14 5.67 -13.36
CA LEU A 33 2.53 4.51 -12.56
C LEU A 33 3.99 4.16 -12.82
N TRP A 34 4.75 4.10 -11.73
CA TRP A 34 6.14 3.69 -11.70
C TRP A 34 6.27 2.37 -10.96
N THR A 35 7.15 1.51 -11.43
CA THR A 35 7.52 0.26 -10.74
C THR A 35 8.98 0.25 -10.42
N ALA A 36 9.32 -0.44 -9.34
CA ALA A 36 10.70 -0.69 -8.94
C ALA A 36 10.84 -2.11 -8.41
N LEU A 37 11.96 -2.74 -8.72
CA LEU A 37 12.39 -3.94 -8.01
C LEU A 37 13.12 -3.49 -6.74
N ILE A 38 12.68 -3.99 -5.59
CA ILE A 38 13.27 -3.68 -4.29
C ILE A 38 13.71 -4.99 -3.67
N ASP A 39 15.01 -5.11 -3.44
CA ASP A 39 15.63 -6.23 -2.75
C ASP A 39 16.27 -5.68 -1.46
N LEU A 40 15.57 -5.85 -0.35
CA LEU A 40 15.95 -5.36 0.96
C LEU A 40 15.75 -6.44 2.01
N ASP A 41 16.78 -6.65 2.82
CA ASP A 41 16.71 -7.41 4.05
C ASP A 41 16.04 -6.57 5.16
N ASP A 42 15.66 -7.22 6.26
CA ASP A 42 15.10 -6.57 7.46
C ASP A 42 13.79 -5.79 7.26
N LEU A 43 12.96 -6.22 6.32
CA LEU A 43 11.58 -5.77 6.22
C LEU A 43 10.72 -6.46 7.28
N ARG A 44 9.94 -5.68 8.04
CA ARG A 44 9.03 -6.21 9.06
C ARG A 44 7.61 -6.31 8.50
N GLN A 45 7.08 -7.52 8.38
CA GLN A 45 5.67 -7.69 8.05
C GLN A 45 4.81 -7.60 9.31
N VAL A 46 3.78 -6.75 9.29
CA VAL A 46 2.79 -6.59 10.36
C VAL A 46 1.40 -6.75 9.75
N ASP A 47 0.77 -7.88 10.03
CA ASP A 47 -0.58 -8.19 9.56
C ASP A 47 -1.59 -8.08 10.72
N PHE A 48 -2.87 -8.35 10.47
CA PHE A 48 -3.95 -8.28 11.46
C PHE A 48 -3.67 -9.11 12.73
N LYS A 49 -3.05 -10.29 12.58
CA LYS A 49 -2.65 -11.15 13.72
C LYS A 49 -1.46 -10.59 14.51
N ASP A 50 -0.63 -9.77 13.87
CA ASP A 50 0.65 -9.33 14.45
C ASP A 50 0.56 -7.94 15.07
N CYS A 51 -0.40 -7.10 14.67
CA CYS A 51 -0.51 -5.71 15.12
C CYS A 51 -0.70 -5.59 16.65
N VAL A 52 -1.31 -6.58 17.29
CA VAL A 52 -1.49 -6.62 18.75
C VAL A 52 -0.16 -6.65 19.51
N LYS A 53 0.93 -7.16 18.91
CA LYS A 53 2.28 -7.13 19.50
C LYS A 53 2.82 -5.72 19.65
N TYR A 54 2.27 -4.79 18.89
CA TYR A 54 2.61 -3.36 18.89
C TYR A 54 1.53 -2.51 19.58
N GLY A 55 0.58 -3.14 20.27
CA GLY A 55 -0.49 -2.46 20.97
C GLY A 55 -1.59 -1.89 20.09
N LEU A 56 -1.66 -2.31 18.82
CA LEU A 56 -2.71 -1.91 17.89
C LEU A 56 -3.79 -2.98 17.77
N THR A 57 -5.00 -2.53 17.51
CA THR A 57 -6.07 -3.39 17.03
C THR A 57 -6.00 -3.54 15.50
N PRO A 58 -6.55 -4.62 14.94
CA PRO A 58 -6.66 -4.76 13.47
C PRO A 58 -7.43 -3.63 12.78
N ASP A 59 -8.41 -3.04 13.48
CA ASP A 59 -9.17 -1.89 12.98
C ASP A 59 -8.30 -0.63 12.87
N GLU A 60 -7.42 -0.39 13.84
CA GLU A 60 -6.48 0.74 13.79
C GLU A 60 -5.43 0.56 12.71
N LEU A 61 -5.02 -0.69 12.40
CA LEU A 61 -4.01 -0.97 11.40
C LEU A 61 -4.43 -0.51 9.98
N VAL A 62 -5.73 -0.63 9.65
CA VAL A 62 -6.30 -0.21 8.36
C VAL A 62 -7.34 0.88 8.53
N GLY A 63 -7.34 1.56 9.66
CA GLY A 63 -8.26 2.65 9.98
C GLY A 63 -8.04 3.90 9.15
N ASP A 64 -8.86 4.90 9.42
CA ASP A 64 -8.79 6.21 8.79
C ASP A 64 -7.98 7.21 9.63
N ASP A 65 -7.72 6.87 10.89
CA ASP A 65 -6.81 7.61 11.77
C ASP A 65 -5.37 7.07 11.61
N TYR A 66 -4.47 7.97 11.26
CA TYR A 66 -3.05 7.62 11.05
C TYR A 66 -2.19 7.69 12.32
N VAL A 67 -2.73 8.15 13.44
CA VAL A 67 -1.97 8.26 14.70
C VAL A 67 -1.46 6.90 15.16
N PRO A 68 -2.30 5.84 15.25
CA PRO A 68 -1.83 4.51 15.64
C PRO A 68 -0.77 3.93 14.69
N THR A 69 -0.98 4.06 13.38
CA THR A 69 -0.06 3.51 12.39
C THR A 69 1.26 4.27 12.30
N ARG A 70 1.28 5.56 12.65
CA ARG A 70 2.53 6.32 12.82
C ARG A 70 3.33 5.82 14.01
N ALA A 71 2.67 5.58 15.16
CA ALA A 71 3.32 5.01 16.32
C ALA A 71 3.92 3.62 16.00
N LEU A 72 3.17 2.76 15.31
CA LEU A 72 3.67 1.48 14.80
C LEU A 72 4.93 1.67 13.95
N ALA A 73 4.90 2.62 13.00
CA ALA A 73 6.05 2.87 12.13
C ALA A 73 7.29 3.33 12.91
N ASP A 74 7.11 4.14 13.95
CA ASP A 74 8.20 4.60 14.82
C ASP A 74 8.77 3.43 15.65
N ASP A 75 7.94 2.55 16.20
CA ASP A 75 8.36 1.36 16.95
C ASP A 75 9.13 0.38 16.04
N VAL A 76 8.61 0.08 14.86
CA VAL A 76 9.26 -0.82 13.90
C VAL A 76 10.60 -0.23 13.45
N ARG A 77 10.65 1.07 13.16
CA ARG A 77 11.89 1.76 12.84
C ARG A 77 12.87 1.74 14.00
N GLY A 78 12.40 1.94 15.23
CA GLY A 78 13.21 1.89 16.46
C GLY A 78 13.83 0.51 16.69
N SER A 79 13.23 -0.57 16.17
CA SER A 79 13.78 -1.92 16.22
C SER A 79 14.94 -2.15 15.22
N GLY A 80 15.27 -1.18 14.37
CA GLY A 80 16.34 -1.27 13.38
C GLY A 80 15.87 -1.79 12.01
N ALA A 81 14.59 -2.06 11.82
CA ALA A 81 14.06 -2.48 10.52
C ALA A 81 14.22 -1.35 9.48
N VAL A 82 14.48 -1.72 8.23
CA VAL A 82 14.60 -0.77 7.11
C VAL A 82 13.26 -0.36 6.52
N GLY A 83 12.22 -1.13 6.81
CA GLY A 83 10.87 -0.86 6.37
C GLY A 83 9.86 -1.84 6.96
N MET A 84 8.59 -1.62 6.64
CA MET A 84 7.51 -2.52 7.03
C MET A 84 6.53 -2.76 5.89
N ILE A 85 5.93 -3.96 5.90
CA ILE A 85 4.85 -4.36 5.00
C ILE A 85 3.58 -4.46 5.85
N VAL A 86 2.53 -3.77 5.44
CA VAL A 86 1.23 -3.74 6.14
C VAL A 86 0.07 -3.90 5.16
N PRO A 87 -1.09 -4.40 5.60
CA PRO A 87 -2.30 -4.41 4.76
C PRO A 87 -2.63 -3.01 4.25
N SER A 88 -3.03 -2.92 2.97
CA SER A 88 -3.46 -1.66 2.39
C SER A 88 -4.83 -1.24 2.91
N ALA A 89 -4.93 -0.04 3.44
CA ALA A 89 -6.20 0.53 3.86
C ALA A 89 -7.09 0.98 2.67
N ALA A 90 -6.50 1.17 1.48
CA ALA A 90 -7.20 1.65 0.29
C ALA A 90 -7.70 0.53 -0.62
N LEU A 91 -6.94 -0.56 -0.75
CA LEU A 91 -7.31 -1.71 -1.58
C LEU A 91 -7.25 -2.99 -0.73
N PRO A 92 -8.36 -3.39 -0.09
CA PRO A 92 -8.42 -4.58 0.75
C PRO A 92 -7.94 -5.84 0.03
N GLY A 93 -7.12 -6.64 0.71
CA GLY A 93 -6.51 -7.84 0.12
C GLY A 93 -5.14 -7.58 -0.53
N THR A 94 -4.63 -6.36 -0.47
CA THR A 94 -3.26 -6.02 -0.90
C THR A 94 -2.42 -5.48 0.26
N TYR A 95 -1.14 -5.23 -0.02
CA TYR A 95 -0.18 -4.72 0.97
C TYR A 95 0.51 -3.45 0.48
N ASN A 96 0.85 -2.59 1.41
CA ASN A 96 1.73 -1.46 1.23
C ASN A 96 3.10 -1.74 1.85
N LEU A 97 4.15 -1.21 1.23
CA LEU A 97 5.52 -1.20 1.72
C LEU A 97 5.88 0.22 2.15
N ILE A 98 6.28 0.37 3.40
CA ILE A 98 6.78 1.62 3.95
C ILE A 98 8.29 1.48 4.17
N LEU A 99 9.10 2.26 3.45
CA LEU A 99 10.56 2.30 3.64
C LEU A 99 10.93 3.45 4.57
N PHE A 100 11.78 3.15 5.54
CA PHE A 100 12.31 4.12 6.50
C PHE A 100 13.62 4.74 5.98
N GLY A 101 13.92 5.94 6.44
CA GLY A 101 15.18 6.61 6.07
C GLY A 101 15.07 7.52 4.85
N VAL A 102 16.16 7.63 4.10
CA VAL A 102 16.23 8.44 2.88
C VAL A 102 15.37 7.82 1.77
N ARG A 103 14.87 8.70 0.91
CA ARG A 103 14.09 8.27 -0.24
C ARG A 103 15.01 7.52 -1.23
N VAL A 104 14.73 6.25 -1.46
CA VAL A 104 15.50 5.40 -2.39
C VAL A 104 15.03 5.55 -3.84
N LEU A 105 13.84 6.08 -4.05
CA LEU A 105 13.27 6.35 -5.39
C LEU A 105 12.90 7.82 -5.51
N ASN A 106 13.24 8.44 -6.62
CA ASN A 106 12.74 9.75 -6.97
C ASN A 106 11.45 9.59 -7.79
N PRO A 107 10.28 10.12 -7.34
CA PRO A 107 9.03 9.96 -8.06
C PRO A 107 9.00 10.68 -9.43
N PHE A 108 9.94 11.60 -9.66
CA PHE A 108 10.03 12.37 -10.91
C PHE A 108 11.11 11.87 -11.87
N LEU A 109 11.90 10.89 -11.45
CA LEU A 109 12.97 10.32 -12.25
C LEU A 109 12.82 8.80 -12.31
N SER A 110 13.04 8.23 -13.46
CA SER A 110 13.08 6.78 -13.66
C SER A 110 14.36 6.11 -13.14
N GLN A 111 15.17 6.86 -12.41
CA GLN A 111 16.45 6.38 -11.87
C GLN A 111 16.45 6.40 -10.36
N PRO A 112 17.06 5.42 -9.70
CA PRO A 112 17.26 5.42 -8.27
C PRO A 112 18.15 6.59 -7.83
N LEU A 113 17.97 7.04 -6.57
CA LEU A 113 18.77 8.12 -5.99
C LEU A 113 20.19 7.67 -5.58
N THR A 114 20.44 6.38 -5.57
CA THR A 114 21.72 5.78 -5.21
C THR A 114 22.28 5.02 -6.40
N PRO A 115 23.62 4.88 -6.50
CA PRO A 115 24.26 4.08 -7.54
C PRO A 115 24.00 2.57 -7.40
N GLU A 116 23.47 2.12 -6.28
CA GLU A 116 22.94 0.75 -6.13
C GLU A 116 21.62 0.71 -6.88
N GLU A 117 21.67 0.23 -8.05
CA GLU A 117 20.62 0.26 -9.05
C GLU A 117 19.37 -0.49 -8.61
N ILE A 118 18.38 0.23 -8.09
CA ILE A 118 17.03 -0.29 -7.99
C ILE A 118 16.38 -0.05 -9.36
N PRO A 119 16.15 -1.10 -10.16
CA PRO A 119 15.54 -0.94 -11.47
C PRO A 119 14.16 -0.33 -11.32
N THR A 120 13.95 0.82 -11.94
CA THR A 120 12.66 1.47 -12.00
C THR A 120 12.18 1.51 -13.44
N GLY A 121 10.90 1.23 -13.62
CA GLY A 121 10.23 1.31 -14.90
C GLY A 121 9.00 2.20 -14.84
N HIS A 122 8.76 2.94 -15.90
CA HIS A 122 7.54 3.69 -16.08
C HIS A 122 6.51 2.79 -16.79
N LEU A 123 5.39 2.50 -16.13
CA LEU A 123 4.35 1.61 -16.66
C LEU A 123 3.25 2.35 -17.38
N THR A 124 2.83 3.50 -16.84
CA THR A 124 1.72 4.28 -17.42
C THR A 124 2.01 5.77 -17.34
N ASP A 125 1.49 6.53 -18.30
CA ASP A 125 1.54 7.97 -18.33
C ASP A 125 0.13 8.51 -18.61
N GLY A 126 -0.44 9.24 -17.67
CA GLY A 126 -1.78 9.79 -17.77
C GLY A 126 -2.90 8.74 -17.88
N ALA A 127 -2.68 7.54 -17.34
CA ALA A 127 -3.67 6.47 -17.37
C ALA A 127 -4.81 6.72 -16.39
N ARG A 128 -6.00 6.26 -16.74
CA ARG A 128 -7.17 6.27 -15.88
C ARG A 128 -7.18 5.05 -14.97
N SER A 129 -7.84 5.20 -13.82
CA SER A 129 -8.00 4.08 -12.88
C SER A 129 -8.84 2.97 -13.51
N PRO A 130 -8.38 1.71 -13.48
CA PRO A 130 -9.18 0.57 -13.95
C PRO A 130 -10.52 0.45 -13.20
N ALA A 131 -11.57 0.04 -13.89
CA ALA A 131 -12.91 -0.14 -13.31
C ALA A 131 -12.90 -1.11 -12.11
N GLU A 132 -12.05 -2.11 -12.14
CA GLU A 132 -11.85 -3.06 -11.06
C GLU A 132 -11.37 -2.37 -9.77
N VAL A 133 -10.43 -1.44 -9.86
CA VAL A 133 -9.99 -0.64 -8.72
C VAL A 133 -11.13 0.22 -8.20
N VAL A 134 -11.82 0.93 -9.09
CA VAL A 134 -12.93 1.82 -8.72
C VAL A 134 -14.01 1.09 -7.92
N SER A 135 -14.32 -0.17 -8.27
CA SER A 135 -15.31 -0.99 -7.59
C SER A 135 -14.84 -1.58 -6.25
N ASN A 136 -13.53 -1.64 -6.01
CA ASN A 136 -12.94 -2.27 -4.84
C ASN A 136 -12.20 -1.31 -3.90
N VAL A 137 -11.99 -0.06 -4.31
CA VAL A 137 -11.37 0.93 -3.43
C VAL A 137 -12.21 1.13 -2.16
N ARG A 138 -11.54 1.09 -1.02
CA ARG A 138 -12.15 1.40 0.27
C ARG A 138 -12.12 2.90 0.51
N TRP A 139 -13.26 3.53 0.50
CA TRP A 139 -13.43 4.94 0.84
C TRP A 139 -13.32 5.17 2.36
N PHE A 140 -13.00 6.39 2.76
CA PHE A 140 -13.00 6.78 4.18
C PHE A 140 -14.37 6.50 4.80
N GLY A 141 -14.39 5.94 6.01
CA GLY A 141 -15.60 5.53 6.72
C GLY A 141 -16.24 4.22 6.26
N ALA A 142 -15.78 3.63 5.16
CA ALA A 142 -16.30 2.35 4.69
C ALA A 142 -15.65 1.16 5.43
N PRO A 143 -16.37 0.02 5.59
CA PRO A 143 -15.80 -1.21 6.14
C PRO A 143 -14.63 -1.72 5.29
N HIS A 144 -13.65 -2.34 5.94
CA HIS A 144 -12.51 -2.94 5.28
C HIS A 144 -12.79 -4.43 5.03
N LYS A 145 -13.13 -4.79 3.80
CA LYS A 145 -13.60 -6.15 3.42
C LYS A 145 -12.67 -7.27 3.91
N ALA A 146 -11.36 -7.14 3.71
CA ALA A 146 -10.41 -8.16 4.15
C ALA A 146 -10.33 -8.27 5.69
N LEU A 147 -10.48 -7.16 6.42
CA LEU A 147 -10.55 -7.18 7.88
C LEU A 147 -11.82 -7.88 8.37
N GLU A 148 -12.97 -7.57 7.79
CA GLU A 148 -14.24 -8.21 8.16
C GLU A 148 -14.20 -9.72 7.90
N GLN A 149 -13.63 -10.13 6.78
CA GLN A 149 -13.41 -11.55 6.47
C GLN A 149 -12.47 -12.17 7.51
N TRP A 150 -11.36 -11.53 7.82
CA TRP A 150 -10.40 -12.02 8.80
C TRP A 150 -11.01 -12.16 10.20
N LYS A 151 -11.82 -11.19 10.66
CA LYS A 151 -12.53 -11.27 11.93
C LYS A 151 -13.47 -12.49 12.02
N THR A 152 -14.02 -12.90 10.88
CA THR A 152 -15.00 -14.00 10.82
C THR A 152 -14.33 -15.36 10.68
N THR A 153 -13.26 -15.46 9.88
CA THR A 153 -12.67 -16.74 9.45
C THR A 153 -11.23 -16.94 9.93
N GLY A 154 -10.57 -15.91 10.45
CA GLY A 154 -9.15 -15.93 10.78
C GLY A 154 -8.21 -15.79 9.58
N SER A 155 -8.76 -15.63 8.38
CA SER A 155 -8.03 -15.45 7.12
C SER A 155 -8.78 -14.48 6.21
N TYR A 156 -8.14 -14.04 5.12
CA TYR A 156 -8.79 -13.23 4.08
C TYR A 156 -8.18 -13.51 2.71
N ASP A 157 -8.97 -13.29 1.68
CA ASP A 157 -8.53 -13.46 0.31
C ASP A 157 -7.62 -12.31 -0.12
N LEU A 158 -6.55 -12.65 -0.82
CA LEU A 158 -5.72 -11.66 -1.48
C LEU A 158 -6.46 -11.13 -2.72
N PHE A 159 -6.27 -9.86 -2.99
CA PHE A 159 -6.75 -9.27 -4.22
C PHE A 159 -5.98 -9.90 -5.39
N ASP A 160 -6.66 -10.29 -6.46
CA ASP A 160 -6.04 -10.95 -7.60
C ASP A 160 -4.96 -10.04 -8.21
N ASP A 161 -3.75 -10.60 -8.36
CA ASP A 161 -2.67 -9.93 -9.08
C ASP A 161 -2.81 -10.20 -10.58
N PRO A 162 -3.20 -9.19 -11.38
CA PRO A 162 -3.35 -9.36 -12.82
C PRO A 162 -2.05 -9.72 -13.53
N MET A 163 -0.90 -9.55 -12.86
CA MET A 163 0.41 -9.94 -13.38
C MET A 163 0.78 -11.39 -13.04
N ALA A 164 0.19 -11.98 -12.00
CA ALA A 164 0.47 -13.36 -11.60
C ALA A 164 -0.03 -14.41 -12.61
N THR A 165 -1.02 -14.07 -13.41
CA THR A 165 -1.62 -14.96 -14.42
C THR A 165 -0.88 -15.02 -15.75
N ARG A 166 0.22 -14.28 -15.90
CA ARG A 166 1.03 -14.22 -17.13
C ARG A 166 2.35 -15.01 -17.07
N ARG A 167 2.44 -16.01 -16.19
CA ARG A 167 3.59 -16.94 -16.18
C ARG A 167 3.31 -18.16 -17.01
#